data_fede550e98420c902cdf66ead93f187c
#
_entry.id   fede550e98420c902cdf66ead93f187c
#
_cell.length_a   1.000
_cell.length_b   1.000
_cell.length_c   1.000
_cell.angle_alpha   90.00
_cell.angle_beta   90.00
_cell.angle_gamma   90.00
#
_symmetry.space_group_name_H-M   'P 1'
#
loop_
_entity.id
_entity.type
_entity.pdbx_description
1 polymer ?
#
loop_
_entity_poly.entity_id
_entity_poly.type
_entity_poly.pdbx_seq_one_letter_code
_entity_poly.pdbx_strand_id
1 'polypeptide(L)'
;MKIVLCENIDWLLSKEAFSIYASCMYHPSYEEYKAQIEDYLHDSSVKVFVCENHGKKTGMMVLKLTEATAEIIGIAVSDNTRRKGIGKQLIQRVMETEHLERIKAQTDEDSIGFYRKCGFSEERIVKEYPDGSVVRYNCVLYK
;
A
#
# COMPACT_ATOMS: atom_id res chain seq x y z
N MET A 1 10.18 8.71 13.88
CA MET A 1 9.54 8.20 12.66
C MET A 1 8.46 9.17 12.21
N LYS A 2 8.43 9.46 10.92
CA LYS A 2 7.55 10.47 10.35
C LYS A 2 6.83 9.90 9.13
N ILE A 3 5.51 10.07 9.05
CA ILE A 3 4.70 9.61 7.93
C ILE A 3 4.18 10.86 7.20
N VAL A 4 4.53 10.98 5.92
CA VAL A 4 4.24 12.18 5.13
C VAL A 4 3.72 11.81 3.74
N LEU A 5 2.96 12.74 3.17
CA LEU A 5 2.59 12.68 1.75
C LEU A 5 3.87 12.89 0.92
N CYS A 6 4.13 11.99 0.00
CA CYS A 6 5.31 12.08 -0.85
C CYS A 6 4.97 12.80 -2.15
N GLU A 7 5.52 13.99 -2.33
CA GLU A 7 5.36 14.77 -3.55
C GLU A 7 6.66 14.85 -4.37
N ASN A 8 7.70 14.14 -3.93
CA ASN A 8 8.99 14.12 -4.63
C ASN A 8 8.94 13.11 -5.78
N ILE A 9 8.64 13.61 -6.98
CA ILE A 9 8.49 12.80 -8.18
C ILE A 9 9.80 12.08 -8.53
N ASP A 10 10.94 12.75 -8.39
CA ASP A 10 12.23 12.14 -8.70
C ASP A 10 12.51 10.93 -7.82
N TRP A 11 12.20 11.04 -6.51
CA TRP A 11 12.34 9.91 -5.61
C TRP A 11 11.37 8.79 -5.95
N LEU A 12 10.10 9.12 -6.23
CA LEU A 12 9.07 8.12 -6.57
C LEU A 12 9.46 7.32 -7.81
N LEU A 13 10.16 7.92 -8.76
CA LEU A 13 10.60 7.24 -9.98
C LEU A 13 11.98 6.60 -9.84
N SER A 14 12.58 6.65 -8.65
CA SER A 14 13.92 6.12 -8.42
C SER A 14 13.92 4.62 -8.20
N LYS A 15 15.09 4.02 -8.37
CA LYS A 15 15.29 2.61 -8.06
C LYS A 15 15.24 2.33 -6.56
N GLU A 16 15.54 3.33 -5.73
CA GLU A 16 15.38 3.22 -4.28
C GLU A 16 13.92 2.99 -3.90
N ALA A 17 13.01 3.81 -4.45
CA ALA A 17 11.58 3.65 -4.21
C ALA A 17 11.10 2.29 -4.74
N PHE A 18 11.53 1.89 -5.93
CA PHE A 18 11.22 0.58 -6.48
C PHE A 18 11.67 -0.53 -5.53
N SER A 19 12.87 -0.43 -4.97
CA SER A 19 13.38 -1.47 -4.08
C SER A 19 12.50 -1.69 -2.84
N ILE A 20 11.83 -0.63 -2.37
CA ILE A 20 10.86 -0.74 -1.27
C ILE A 20 9.55 -1.36 -1.77
N TYR A 21 9.02 -0.84 -2.87
CA TYR A 21 7.69 -1.20 -3.36
C TYR A 21 7.62 -2.58 -4.03
N ALA A 22 8.78 -3.10 -4.46
CA ALA A 22 8.84 -4.38 -5.19
C ALA A 22 8.22 -5.54 -4.41
N SER A 23 8.29 -5.50 -3.08
CA SER A 23 7.76 -6.58 -2.23
C SER A 23 6.24 -6.75 -2.33
N CYS A 24 5.51 -5.73 -2.77
CA CYS A 24 4.06 -5.82 -2.93
C CYS A 24 3.63 -5.96 -4.40
N MET A 25 4.58 -6.07 -5.31
CA MET A 25 4.29 -6.25 -6.74
C MET A 25 4.37 -7.72 -7.13
N TYR A 26 3.50 -8.11 -8.07
CA TYR A 26 3.55 -9.43 -8.69
C TYR A 26 4.56 -9.36 -9.84
N HIS A 27 5.56 -10.25 -9.84
CA HIS A 27 6.67 -10.24 -10.81
C HIS A 27 7.28 -8.84 -10.98
N PRO A 28 7.90 -8.30 -9.90
CA PRO A 28 8.35 -6.91 -9.91
C PRO A 28 9.44 -6.64 -10.96
N SER A 29 9.27 -5.55 -11.71
CA SER A 29 10.29 -5.01 -12.59
C SER A 29 10.29 -3.50 -12.45
N TYR A 30 11.46 -2.87 -12.62
CA TYR A 30 11.56 -1.42 -12.51
C TYR A 30 10.72 -0.73 -13.59
N GLU A 31 10.69 -1.25 -14.80
CA GLU A 31 9.94 -0.68 -15.92
C GLU A 31 8.45 -0.67 -15.63
N GLU A 32 7.91 -1.76 -15.06
CA GLU A 32 6.50 -1.83 -14.67
C GLU A 32 6.20 -0.90 -13.50
N TYR A 33 7.09 -0.86 -12.51
CA TYR A 33 6.95 0.07 -11.39
C TYR A 33 6.89 1.51 -11.88
N LYS A 34 7.84 1.90 -12.74
CA LYS A 34 7.91 3.25 -13.28
C LYS A 34 6.63 3.62 -14.03
N ALA A 35 6.13 2.70 -14.87
CA ALA A 35 4.89 2.92 -15.61
C ALA A 35 3.70 3.11 -14.67
N GLN A 36 3.59 2.29 -13.62
CA GLN A 36 2.53 2.41 -12.63
C GLN A 36 2.59 3.77 -11.90
N ILE A 37 3.77 4.18 -11.47
CA ILE A 37 3.93 5.46 -10.77
C ILE A 37 3.60 6.63 -11.71
N GLU A 38 4.01 6.58 -12.97
CA GLU A 38 3.67 7.62 -13.94
C GLU A 38 2.15 7.74 -14.12
N ASP A 39 1.44 6.60 -14.19
CA ASP A 39 -0.02 6.61 -14.25
C ASP A 39 -0.64 7.23 -12.99
N TYR A 40 -0.13 6.88 -11.82
CA TYR A 40 -0.64 7.42 -10.55
C TYR A 40 -0.43 8.92 -10.45
N LEU A 41 0.68 9.43 -10.96
CA LEU A 41 0.97 10.87 -10.94
C LEU A 41 -0.01 11.68 -11.80
N HIS A 42 -0.70 11.03 -12.76
CA HIS A 42 -1.71 11.66 -13.58
C HIS A 42 -3.14 11.52 -13.02
N ASP A 43 -3.29 10.81 -11.90
CA ASP A 43 -4.59 10.59 -11.25
C ASP A 43 -4.63 11.35 -9.93
N SER A 44 -5.42 12.43 -9.88
CA SER A 44 -5.51 13.27 -8.68
C SER A 44 -6.10 12.57 -7.46
N SER A 45 -6.78 11.44 -7.65
CA SER A 45 -7.34 10.65 -6.54
C SER A 45 -6.31 9.74 -5.90
N VAL A 46 -5.15 9.55 -6.52
CA VAL A 46 -4.09 8.68 -6.01
C VAL A 46 -3.06 9.51 -5.24
N LYS A 47 -2.74 9.07 -4.03
CA LYS A 47 -1.71 9.68 -3.19
C LYS A 47 -0.74 8.63 -2.69
N VAL A 48 0.51 9.03 -2.54
CA VAL A 48 1.57 8.17 -2.00
C VAL A 48 2.02 8.73 -0.67
N PHE A 49 2.01 7.88 0.36
CA PHE A 49 2.54 8.21 1.67
C PHE A 49 3.80 7.41 1.93
N VAL A 50 4.77 8.04 2.58
CA VAL A 50 6.03 7.37 2.91
C VAL A 50 6.31 7.51 4.40
N CYS A 51 7.01 6.51 4.92
CA CYS A 51 7.54 6.55 6.28
C CYS A 51 9.00 6.93 6.20
N GLU A 52 9.38 8.00 6.90
CA GLU A 52 10.76 8.46 7.00
C GLU A 52 11.28 8.27 8.40
N ASN A 53 12.49 7.74 8.52
CA ASN A 53 13.16 7.54 9.79
C ASN A 53 14.60 8.02 9.62
N HIS A 54 14.97 9.06 10.37
CA HIS A 54 16.31 9.67 10.29
C HIS A 54 16.69 10.07 8.85
N GLY A 55 15.73 10.63 8.11
CA GLY A 55 15.95 11.06 6.73
C GLY A 55 15.92 9.96 5.69
N LYS A 56 15.71 8.72 6.12
CA LYS A 56 15.64 7.57 5.21
C LYS A 56 14.20 7.08 5.07
N LYS A 57 13.78 6.83 3.85
CA LYS A 57 12.45 6.28 3.59
C LYS A 57 12.46 4.77 3.76
N THR A 58 11.55 4.26 4.58
CA THR A 58 11.51 2.85 4.98
C THR A 58 10.19 2.16 4.70
N GLY A 59 9.20 2.90 4.26
CA GLY A 59 7.90 2.34 3.91
C GLY A 59 7.17 3.24 2.93
N MET A 60 6.24 2.63 2.19
CA MET A 60 5.53 3.32 1.12
C MET A 60 4.14 2.72 0.99
N MET A 61 3.13 3.58 0.87
CA MET A 61 1.76 3.17 0.67
C MET A 61 1.11 4.02 -0.42
N VAL A 62 0.53 3.36 -1.42
CA VAL A 62 -0.20 4.01 -2.50
C VAL A 62 -1.68 3.81 -2.26
N LEU A 63 -2.42 4.90 -2.20
CA LEU A 63 -3.85 4.92 -1.92
C LEU A 63 -4.63 5.60 -3.03
N LYS A 64 -5.81 5.07 -3.33
CA LYS A 64 -6.80 5.79 -4.11
C LYS A 64 -7.88 6.31 -3.16
N LEU A 65 -8.10 7.62 -3.19
CA LEU A 65 -9.03 8.30 -2.27
C LEU A 65 -10.32 8.67 -2.98
N THR A 66 -11.45 8.39 -2.32
CA THR A 66 -12.77 8.75 -2.81
C THR A 66 -13.59 9.24 -1.61
N GLU A 67 -13.72 10.55 -1.46
CA GLU A 67 -14.35 11.18 -0.30
C GLU A 67 -13.69 10.71 1.00
N ALA A 68 -14.44 10.08 1.91
CA ALA A 68 -13.95 9.60 3.19
C ALA A 68 -13.47 8.15 3.17
N THR A 69 -13.27 7.58 1.97
CA THR A 69 -12.84 6.19 1.79
C THR A 69 -11.53 6.16 1.01
N ALA A 70 -10.63 5.26 1.40
CA ALA A 70 -9.42 4.99 0.64
C ALA A 70 -9.34 3.51 0.30
N GLU A 71 -8.69 3.20 -0.83
CA GLU A 71 -8.35 1.84 -1.21
C GLU A 71 -6.83 1.74 -1.30
N ILE A 72 -6.26 0.76 -0.60
CA ILE A 72 -4.82 0.50 -0.67
C ILE A 72 -4.54 -0.19 -1.99
N ILE A 73 -3.78 0.50 -2.87
CA ILE A 73 -3.31 -0.08 -4.13
C ILE A 73 -2.09 -0.94 -3.84
N GLY A 74 -1.20 -0.46 -2.99
CA GLY A 74 -0.03 -1.20 -2.55
C GLY A 74 0.54 -0.63 -1.27
N ILE A 75 1.14 -1.49 -0.45
CA ILE A 75 1.83 -1.11 0.76
C ILE A 75 3.06 -1.99 0.90
N ALA A 76 4.20 -1.37 1.16
CA ALA A 76 5.47 -2.09 1.27
C ALA A 76 6.37 -1.42 2.31
N VAL A 77 7.16 -2.23 2.98
CA VAL A 77 8.14 -1.79 3.98
C VAL A 77 9.47 -2.40 3.59
N SER A 78 10.55 -1.64 3.72
CA SER A 78 11.88 -2.14 3.39
C SER A 78 12.28 -3.31 4.28
N ASP A 79 13.06 -4.24 3.74
CA ASP A 79 13.45 -5.48 4.42
C ASP A 79 14.10 -5.22 5.78
N ASN A 80 14.91 -4.16 5.87
CA ASN A 80 15.64 -3.82 7.09
C ASN A 80 14.75 -3.38 8.25
N THR A 81 13.50 -3.00 7.95
CA THR A 81 12.62 -2.38 8.93
C THR A 81 11.31 -3.14 9.13
N ARG A 82 11.20 -4.34 8.56
CA ARG A 82 10.03 -5.20 8.75
C ARG A 82 9.91 -5.64 10.21
N ARG A 83 8.70 -5.97 10.62
CA ARG A 83 8.34 -6.39 11.99
C ARG A 83 8.44 -5.28 13.03
N LYS A 84 8.58 -4.02 12.60
CA LYS A 84 8.58 -2.85 13.50
C LYS A 84 7.25 -2.14 13.51
N GLY A 85 6.21 -2.72 12.89
CA GLY A 85 4.88 -2.13 12.86
C GLY A 85 4.73 -0.93 11.93
N ILE A 86 5.65 -0.72 11.01
CA ILE A 86 5.63 0.45 10.11
C ILE A 86 4.40 0.44 9.21
N GLY A 87 4.05 -0.71 8.63
CA GLY A 87 2.87 -0.81 7.79
C GLY A 87 1.58 -0.46 8.53
N LYS A 88 1.44 -0.96 9.76
CA LYS A 88 0.29 -0.64 10.60
C LYS A 88 0.24 0.85 10.93
N GLN A 89 1.38 1.44 11.24
CA GLN A 89 1.46 2.87 11.56
C GLN A 89 1.14 3.75 10.34
N LEU A 90 1.58 3.34 9.13
CA LEU A 90 1.20 4.02 7.90
C LEU A 90 -0.31 4.08 7.75
N ILE A 91 -0.99 2.94 7.92
CA ILE A 91 -2.44 2.86 7.80
C ILE A 91 -3.12 3.73 8.86
N GLN A 92 -2.73 3.61 10.12
CA GLN A 92 -3.34 4.36 11.21
C GLN A 92 -3.15 5.86 11.07
N ARG A 93 -1.94 6.29 10.72
CA ARG A 93 -1.65 7.71 10.58
C ARG A 93 -2.43 8.34 9.43
N VAL A 94 -2.48 7.67 8.29
CA VAL A 94 -3.20 8.18 7.12
C VAL A 94 -4.70 8.24 7.40
N MET A 95 -5.24 7.26 8.11
CA MET A 95 -6.64 7.26 8.50
C MET A 95 -7.00 8.50 9.31
N GLU A 96 -6.11 8.90 10.22
CA GLU A 96 -6.29 10.10 11.05
C GLU A 96 -6.10 11.39 10.23
N THR A 97 -4.99 11.51 9.51
CA THR A 97 -4.63 12.76 8.83
C THR A 97 -5.53 13.08 7.64
N GLU A 98 -6.03 12.07 6.95
CA GLU A 98 -6.93 12.25 5.81
C GLU A 98 -8.42 12.18 6.21
N HIS A 99 -8.71 12.05 7.51
CA HIS A 99 -10.06 12.00 8.05
C HIS A 99 -10.93 10.93 7.38
N LEU A 100 -10.36 9.73 7.21
CA LEU A 100 -11.04 8.63 6.54
C LEU A 100 -12.01 7.93 7.49
N GLU A 101 -13.16 7.53 6.94
CA GLU A 101 -14.12 6.70 7.66
C GLU A 101 -13.77 5.21 7.51
N ARG A 102 -13.15 4.84 6.38
CA ARG A 102 -12.74 3.46 6.14
C ARG A 102 -11.60 3.37 5.13
N ILE A 103 -10.83 2.30 5.27
CA ILE A 103 -9.79 1.91 4.29
C ILE A 103 -10.11 0.51 3.83
N LYS A 104 -10.05 0.28 2.52
CA LYS A 104 -10.27 -1.02 1.90
C LYS A 104 -8.98 -1.53 1.28
N ALA A 105 -8.87 -2.86 1.19
CA ALA A 105 -7.78 -3.51 0.47
C ALA A 105 -8.26 -4.85 -0.05
N GLN A 106 -7.67 -5.30 -1.16
CA GLN A 106 -7.86 -6.66 -1.63
C GLN A 106 -6.51 -7.36 -1.57
N THR A 107 -6.47 -8.57 -1.04
CA THR A 107 -5.22 -9.28 -0.83
C THR A 107 -5.36 -10.79 -1.05
N ASP A 108 -4.25 -11.51 -0.95
CA ASP A 108 -4.17 -12.96 -1.12
C ASP A 108 -3.93 -13.67 0.23
N GLU A 109 -3.80 -15.01 0.17
CA GLU A 109 -3.56 -15.81 1.37
C GLU A 109 -2.22 -15.52 2.04
N ASP A 110 -1.22 -15.11 1.26
CA ASP A 110 0.12 -14.83 1.81
C ASP A 110 0.15 -13.54 2.61
N SER A 111 -0.68 -12.56 2.25
CA SER A 111 -0.66 -11.23 2.86
C SER A 111 -1.82 -10.95 3.82
N ILE A 112 -2.84 -11.82 3.88
CA ILE A 112 -4.02 -11.58 4.72
C ILE A 112 -3.65 -11.43 6.20
N GLY A 113 -2.62 -12.13 6.65
CA GLY A 113 -2.15 -12.04 8.05
C GLY A 113 -1.78 -10.63 8.48
N PHE A 114 -1.18 -9.86 7.59
CA PHE A 114 -0.85 -8.46 7.87
C PHE A 114 -2.13 -7.64 8.14
N TYR A 115 -3.13 -7.79 7.29
CA TYR A 115 -4.39 -7.05 7.43
C TYR A 115 -5.16 -7.46 8.67
N ARG A 116 -5.14 -8.74 9.02
CA ARG A 116 -5.73 -9.24 10.28
C ARG A 116 -5.09 -8.57 11.49
N LYS A 117 -3.78 -8.48 11.50
CA LYS A 117 -3.04 -7.82 12.62
C LYS A 117 -3.35 -6.33 12.71
N CYS A 118 -3.68 -5.70 11.59
CA CYS A 118 -4.07 -4.30 11.57
C CYS A 118 -5.53 -4.05 12.00
N GLY A 119 -6.30 -5.12 12.22
CA GLY A 119 -7.69 -5.01 12.66
C GLY A 119 -8.72 -4.95 11.54
N PHE A 120 -8.33 -5.26 10.31
CA PHE A 120 -9.29 -5.31 9.20
C PHE A 120 -10.25 -6.49 9.36
N SER A 121 -11.51 -6.25 9.00
CA SER A 121 -12.45 -7.34 8.75
C SER A 121 -12.18 -7.89 7.36
N GLU A 122 -12.56 -9.15 7.12
CA GLU A 122 -12.26 -9.80 5.85
C GLU A 122 -13.44 -10.60 5.31
N GLU A 123 -13.53 -10.65 3.99
CA GLU A 123 -14.45 -11.51 3.27
C GLU A 123 -13.64 -12.32 2.27
N ARG A 124 -13.66 -13.65 2.44
CA ARG A 124 -12.96 -14.55 1.52
C ARG A 124 -13.79 -14.73 0.26
N ILE A 125 -13.17 -14.53 -0.89
CA ILE A 125 -13.80 -14.74 -2.18
C ILE A 125 -12.96 -15.70 -3.02
N VAL A 126 -13.60 -16.48 -3.87
CA VAL A 126 -12.94 -17.39 -4.80
C VAL A 126 -13.27 -16.90 -6.21
N LYS A 127 -12.23 -16.59 -6.97
CA LYS A 127 -12.38 -16.21 -8.37
C LYS A 127 -12.04 -17.38 -9.26
N GLU A 128 -12.97 -17.72 -10.14
CA GLU A 128 -12.80 -18.83 -11.09
C GLU A 128 -12.24 -18.32 -12.40
N TYR A 129 -11.18 -18.99 -12.88
CA TYR A 129 -10.54 -18.72 -14.16
C TYR A 129 -10.47 -20.03 -14.95
N PRO A 130 -10.31 -19.98 -16.29
CA PRO A 130 -10.21 -21.18 -17.10
C PRO A 130 -9.11 -22.14 -16.67
N ASP A 131 -8.03 -21.64 -16.11
CA ASP A 131 -6.87 -22.40 -15.65
C ASP A 131 -6.86 -22.69 -14.15
N GLY A 132 -7.93 -22.38 -13.43
CA GLY A 132 -8.04 -22.68 -12.03
C GLY A 132 -8.72 -21.61 -11.20
N SER A 133 -8.78 -21.83 -9.88
CA SER A 133 -9.39 -20.91 -8.93
C SER A 133 -8.31 -20.13 -8.18
N VAL A 134 -8.64 -18.87 -7.84
CA VAL A 134 -7.77 -18.02 -7.03
C VAL A 134 -8.55 -17.52 -5.82
N VAL A 135 -7.97 -17.67 -4.63
CA VAL A 135 -8.56 -17.15 -3.39
C VAL A 135 -8.07 -15.72 -3.17
N ARG A 136 -9.03 -14.82 -2.93
CA ARG A 136 -8.76 -13.42 -2.60
C ARG A 136 -9.53 -13.04 -1.35
N TYR A 137 -9.13 -11.96 -0.71
CA TYR A 137 -9.80 -11.41 0.47
C TYR A 137 -10.10 -9.95 0.25
N ASN A 138 -11.35 -9.57 0.48
CA ASN A 138 -11.74 -8.16 0.55
C ASN A 138 -11.66 -7.74 2.01
N CYS A 139 -10.85 -6.74 2.30
CA CYS A 139 -10.58 -6.30 3.66
C CYS A 139 -11.04 -4.88 3.86
N VAL A 140 -11.62 -4.59 5.03
CA VAL A 140 -12.08 -3.24 5.38
C VAL A 140 -11.70 -2.94 6.83
N LEU A 141 -11.13 -1.74 7.02
CA LEU A 141 -10.88 -1.19 8.35
C LEU A 141 -11.75 0.06 8.51
N TYR A 142 -12.60 0.05 9.52
CA TYR A 142 -13.42 1.21 9.87
C TYR A 142 -12.72 2.05 10.94
N LYS A 143 -13.00 3.33 10.89
CA LYS A 143 -12.50 4.28 11.89
C LYS A 143 -13.03 3.95 13.30
#